data_70fa1cf184afe013a97e5b2934bda37c
#
_entry.id   70fa1cf184afe013a97e5b2934bda37c
#
_cell.length_a   1.000
_cell.length_b   1.000
_cell.length_c   1.000
_cell.angle_alpha   90.00
_cell.angle_beta   90.00
_cell.angle_gamma   90.00
#
_symmetry.space_group_name_H-M   'P 1'
#
loop_
_entity.id
_entity.type
_entity.pdbx_description
1 polymer ?
#
loop_
_entity_poly.entity_id
_entity_poly.type
_entity_poly.pdbx_seq_one_letter_code
_entity_poly.pdbx_strand_id
1 'polypeptide(L)'
;MKNTFGTSLTVTLFGESHGAEIGAVIDGLAPGIPVDEEFIASQLTLRRPGGRISTARQEADPFRIVSGVFEGRTTGTPMAILIPNADTRSGDYQRGPARPGHADLTAYAKYHGYEDYRGGGHFSGRITAALVAAGAVAISALRRKGIIIGTHVARCAGIDDAPFTDLSADLPRLNSMPFAVLDEAKSQAMREAVENAAARCDSVGGILETAVTGLPAGVGEPWFDTVESVLSHALFSIPAVKGVEFGSGFAFADMTGSQANDPIRIKDGKPVTTSNNNGGVNGGITNGMPVIFRCAVKPTPSIAQEQQTVNPGTGKETTLVINGRHDPAIVHRARVVVDSVTALALCDLLVLRYGTDWLASAEV
;
A
#
# COMPACT_ATOMS: atom_id res chain seq x y z
N MET A 1 -10.35 17.10 9.79
CA MET A 1 -9.76 16.27 8.70
C MET A 1 -8.71 15.39 9.35
N LYS A 2 -8.63 14.11 8.95
CA LYS A 2 -7.74 13.15 9.62
C LYS A 2 -6.70 12.63 8.60
N ASN A 3 -5.45 13.05 8.74
CA ASN A 3 -4.30 12.58 7.95
C ASN A 3 -3.35 11.75 8.83
N THR A 4 -3.84 11.27 9.96
CA THR A 4 -3.13 10.42 10.90
C THR A 4 -3.86 9.07 11.02
N PHE A 5 -3.11 7.99 10.89
CA PHE A 5 -3.54 6.60 11.10
C PHE A 5 -2.83 6.05 12.33
N GLY A 6 -3.44 5.07 13.00
CA GLY A 6 -2.91 4.35 14.15
C GLY A 6 -3.41 4.88 15.49
N THR A 7 -3.13 4.15 16.54
CA THR A 7 -3.54 4.41 17.94
C THR A 7 -2.33 4.59 18.85
N SER A 8 -1.48 3.57 18.95
CA SER A 8 -0.25 3.59 19.76
C SER A 8 0.99 3.88 18.92
N LEU A 9 1.05 3.31 17.71
CA LEU A 9 2.00 3.72 16.68
C LEU A 9 1.21 4.49 15.62
N THR A 10 1.48 5.79 15.49
CA THR A 10 0.75 6.64 14.55
C THR A 10 1.63 7.11 13.41
N VAL A 11 1.03 7.26 12.23
CA VAL A 11 1.67 7.90 11.07
C VAL A 11 0.81 9.05 10.58
N THR A 12 1.40 10.23 10.46
CA THR A 12 0.77 11.43 9.88
C THR A 12 1.43 11.74 8.54
N LEU A 13 0.62 11.84 7.47
CA LEU A 13 1.07 12.23 6.14
C LEU A 13 0.76 13.70 5.87
N PHE A 14 1.67 14.42 5.20
CA PHE A 14 1.49 15.80 4.80
C PHE A 14 2.16 16.13 3.46
N GLY A 15 1.79 17.28 2.91
CA GLY A 15 2.29 17.80 1.64
C GLY A 15 1.36 17.55 0.46
N GLU A 16 1.65 18.22 -0.66
CA GLU A 16 0.96 18.15 -1.94
C GLU A 16 1.94 17.80 -3.06
N SER A 17 1.42 17.21 -4.15
CA SER A 17 2.23 16.74 -5.29
C SER A 17 3.11 17.82 -5.92
N HIS A 18 2.65 19.10 -5.89
CA HIS A 18 3.36 20.26 -6.42
C HIS A 18 3.71 21.28 -5.33
N GLY A 19 3.60 20.89 -4.04
CA GLY A 19 4.21 21.61 -2.93
C GLY A 19 5.73 21.45 -2.91
N ALA A 20 6.41 22.11 -2.00
CA ALA A 20 7.87 22.04 -1.89
C ALA A 20 8.36 20.63 -1.51
N GLU A 21 7.70 20.03 -0.54
CA GLU A 21 8.04 18.70 0.00
C GLU A 21 6.77 17.94 0.39
N ILE A 22 6.90 16.63 0.45
CA ILE A 22 5.96 15.72 1.11
C ILE A 22 6.66 15.07 2.28
N GLY A 23 5.92 14.55 3.25
CA GLY A 23 6.55 13.88 4.38
C GLY A 23 5.62 13.02 5.21
N ALA A 24 6.24 12.32 6.14
CA ALA A 24 5.57 11.52 7.15
C ALA A 24 6.16 11.80 8.53
N VAL A 25 5.30 11.82 9.54
CA VAL A 25 5.71 11.77 10.94
C VAL A 25 5.21 10.45 11.52
N ILE A 26 6.13 9.69 12.12
CA ILE A 26 5.82 8.46 12.84
C ILE A 26 6.01 8.74 14.33
N ASP A 27 5.00 8.48 15.13
CA ASP A 27 5.07 8.59 16.59
C ASP A 27 4.72 7.25 17.23
N GLY A 28 5.28 6.96 18.41
CA GLY A 28 5.09 5.69 19.12
C GLY A 28 6.08 4.58 18.73
N LEU A 29 7.15 4.88 17.99
CA LEU A 29 8.25 3.94 17.79
C LEU A 29 9.04 3.75 19.09
N ALA A 30 9.38 2.51 19.43
CA ALA A 30 10.28 2.22 20.54
C ALA A 30 11.66 2.87 20.33
N PRO A 31 12.35 3.33 21.39
CA PRO A 31 13.76 3.72 21.27
C PRO A 31 14.65 2.53 20.94
N GLY A 32 15.72 2.75 20.17
CA GLY A 32 16.73 1.74 19.87
C GLY A 32 16.48 0.85 18.65
N ILE A 33 15.39 1.03 17.90
CA ILE A 33 15.18 0.33 16.63
C ILE A 33 16.24 0.84 15.63
N PRO A 34 17.04 -0.03 14.99
CA PRO A 34 17.94 0.37 13.91
C PRO A 34 17.17 0.94 12.72
N VAL A 35 17.65 2.05 12.20
CA VAL A 35 17.10 2.70 10.99
C VAL A 35 18.06 2.45 9.83
N ASP A 36 17.62 1.62 8.90
CA ASP A 36 18.37 1.25 7.70
C ASP A 36 17.93 2.17 6.54
N GLU A 37 18.73 3.23 6.31
CA GLU A 37 18.45 4.21 5.24
C GLU A 37 18.62 3.60 3.84
N GLU A 38 19.51 2.61 3.67
CA GLU A 38 19.69 1.91 2.39
C GLU A 38 18.43 1.08 2.08
N PHE A 39 17.86 0.43 3.09
CA PHE A 39 16.60 -0.29 2.92
C PHE A 39 15.45 0.67 2.60
N ILE A 40 15.34 1.82 3.26
CA ILE A 40 14.35 2.86 2.92
C ILE A 40 14.51 3.28 1.45
N ALA A 41 15.72 3.58 1.00
CA ALA A 41 16.02 3.96 -0.39
C ALA A 41 15.64 2.86 -1.38
N SER A 42 15.87 1.58 -1.03
CA SER A 42 15.49 0.43 -1.86
C SER A 42 13.97 0.33 -2.04
N GLN A 43 13.19 0.50 -0.97
CA GLN A 43 11.72 0.49 -1.02
C GLN A 43 11.18 1.66 -1.84
N LEU A 44 11.75 2.85 -1.69
CA LEU A 44 11.42 4.00 -2.54
C LEU A 44 11.73 3.72 -4.01
N THR A 45 12.83 3.02 -4.31
CA THR A 45 13.17 2.61 -5.68
C THR A 45 12.13 1.67 -6.28
N LEU A 46 11.62 0.70 -5.53
CA LEU A 46 10.54 -0.20 -5.99
C LEU A 46 9.22 0.54 -6.26
N ARG A 47 8.97 1.67 -5.57
CA ARG A 47 7.80 2.51 -5.81
C ARG A 47 7.92 3.35 -7.09
N ARG A 48 9.13 3.69 -7.52
CA ARG A 48 9.37 4.57 -8.68
C ARG A 48 8.81 3.98 -9.97
N PRO A 49 8.40 4.85 -10.91
CA PRO A 49 8.09 4.38 -12.26
C PRO A 49 9.33 3.77 -12.91
N GLY A 50 9.14 2.71 -13.67
CA GLY A 50 10.22 2.05 -14.39
C GLY A 50 9.74 1.34 -15.64
N GLY A 51 10.55 1.39 -16.72
CA GLY A 51 10.27 0.72 -17.98
C GLY A 51 9.09 1.32 -18.78
N ARG A 52 8.61 0.54 -19.77
CA ARG A 52 7.56 0.97 -20.71
C ARG A 52 6.15 0.92 -20.14
N ILE A 53 5.95 0.22 -19.02
CA ILE A 53 4.66 0.02 -18.38
C ILE A 53 4.33 1.08 -17.30
N SER A 54 5.15 2.13 -17.20
CA SER A 54 5.03 3.19 -16.21
C SER A 54 5.15 4.56 -16.85
N THR A 55 4.73 5.59 -16.11
CA THR A 55 4.92 6.99 -16.52
C THR A 55 6.39 7.34 -16.75
N ALA A 56 6.64 8.27 -17.64
CA ALA A 56 7.98 8.83 -17.88
C ALA A 56 8.44 9.83 -16.78
N ARG A 57 7.62 10.12 -15.77
CA ARG A 57 8.02 10.94 -14.62
C ARG A 57 9.10 10.22 -13.82
N GLN A 58 10.24 10.90 -13.61
CA GLN A 58 11.34 10.34 -12.83
C GLN A 58 11.65 11.26 -11.66
N GLU A 59 11.55 10.72 -10.44
CA GLU A 59 11.97 11.38 -9.22
C GLU A 59 12.90 10.44 -8.46
N ALA A 60 14.06 10.93 -8.06
CA ALA A 60 15.04 10.16 -7.31
C ALA A 60 14.58 9.84 -5.88
N ASP A 61 13.55 10.55 -5.39
CA ASP A 61 13.01 10.44 -4.03
C ASP A 61 14.09 10.51 -2.94
N PRO A 62 15.05 11.48 -2.99
CA PRO A 62 15.97 11.66 -1.89
C PRO A 62 15.15 12.03 -0.65
N PHE A 63 15.47 11.41 0.47
CA PHE A 63 14.77 11.69 1.72
C PHE A 63 15.73 12.19 2.79
N ARG A 64 15.20 12.87 3.78
CA ARG A 64 15.92 13.31 4.97
C ARG A 64 15.12 12.95 6.20
N ILE A 65 15.79 12.37 7.19
CA ILE A 65 15.21 12.17 8.52
C ILE A 65 15.66 13.36 9.36
N VAL A 66 14.70 14.17 9.81
CA VAL A 66 15.00 15.44 10.49
C VAL A 66 14.73 15.40 12.00
N SER A 67 14.12 14.32 12.49
CA SER A 67 13.82 14.09 13.91
C SER A 67 13.67 12.60 14.19
N GLY A 68 13.81 12.19 15.44
CA GLY A 68 13.48 10.85 15.93
C GLY A 68 14.57 9.80 15.72
N VAL A 69 15.74 10.17 15.21
CA VAL A 69 16.89 9.26 15.01
C VAL A 69 18.18 9.87 15.55
N PHE A 70 18.96 9.08 16.27
CA PHE A 70 20.28 9.41 16.74
C PHE A 70 21.20 8.18 16.61
N GLU A 71 22.40 8.35 16.07
CA GLU A 71 23.38 7.28 15.81
C GLU A 71 22.76 6.06 15.10
N GLY A 72 21.90 6.31 14.09
CA GLY A 72 21.27 5.25 13.28
C GLY A 72 20.18 4.46 14.00
N ARG A 73 19.66 4.95 15.13
CA ARG A 73 18.59 4.31 15.91
C ARG A 73 17.48 5.29 16.25
N THR A 74 16.26 4.77 16.38
CA THR A 74 15.12 5.55 16.86
C THR A 74 15.36 6.02 18.30
N THR A 75 14.92 7.23 18.60
CA THR A 75 15.05 7.82 19.95
C THR A 75 13.83 7.62 20.83
N GLY A 76 12.70 7.15 20.26
CA GLY A 76 11.40 7.10 20.93
C GLY A 76 10.63 8.43 20.85
N THR A 77 11.22 9.49 20.28
CA THR A 77 10.52 10.74 19.96
C THR A 77 9.97 10.70 18.52
N PRO A 78 9.04 11.58 18.13
CA PRO A 78 8.48 11.56 16.79
C PRO A 78 9.54 11.59 15.69
N MET A 79 9.50 10.60 14.80
CA MET A 79 10.39 10.49 13.64
C MET A 79 9.76 11.22 12.45
N ALA A 80 10.46 12.23 11.92
CA ALA A 80 9.98 13.01 10.79
C ALA A 80 10.87 12.76 9.55
N ILE A 81 10.22 12.39 8.45
CA ILE A 81 10.85 12.11 7.16
C ILE A 81 10.31 13.10 6.13
N LEU A 82 11.22 13.77 5.39
CA LEU A 82 10.92 14.73 4.34
C LEU A 82 11.45 14.23 2.99
N ILE A 83 10.65 14.43 1.94
CA ILE A 83 11.02 14.09 0.55
C ILE A 83 10.69 15.30 -0.33
N PRO A 84 11.69 15.96 -0.96
CA PRO A 84 11.44 17.10 -1.84
C PRO A 84 10.74 16.68 -3.14
N ASN A 85 9.94 17.58 -3.69
CA ASN A 85 9.34 17.45 -5.01
C ASN A 85 10.23 18.14 -6.06
N ALA A 86 10.90 17.34 -6.90
CA ALA A 86 11.86 17.85 -7.88
C ALA A 86 11.28 18.00 -9.31
N ASP A 87 10.42 17.07 -9.76
CA ASP A 87 9.85 17.06 -11.13
C ASP A 87 8.39 17.54 -11.12
N THR A 88 8.19 18.83 -10.86
CA THR A 88 6.85 19.46 -10.86
C THR A 88 6.64 20.27 -12.14
N ARG A 89 5.64 19.86 -12.95
CA ARG A 89 5.23 20.58 -14.17
C ARG A 89 3.85 21.18 -13.98
N SER A 90 3.76 22.25 -13.20
CA SER A 90 2.49 22.86 -12.80
C SER A 90 1.68 23.39 -13.98
N GLY A 91 2.33 23.75 -15.11
CA GLY A 91 1.66 24.22 -16.32
C GLY A 91 0.83 23.16 -17.07
N ASP A 92 1.04 21.87 -16.79
CA ASP A 92 0.29 20.78 -17.41
C ASP A 92 -1.14 20.64 -16.83
N TYR A 93 -1.45 21.35 -15.73
CA TYR A 93 -2.72 21.24 -15.02
C TYR A 93 -3.52 22.53 -15.13
N GLN A 94 -4.77 22.41 -15.56
CA GLN A 94 -5.70 23.53 -15.65
C GLN A 94 -6.73 23.43 -14.51
N ARG A 95 -7.01 24.56 -13.88
CA ARG A 95 -8.12 24.67 -12.95
C ARG A 95 -9.43 24.67 -13.73
N GLY A 96 -10.36 23.79 -13.39
CA GLY A 96 -11.68 23.80 -13.98
C GLY A 96 -12.28 22.42 -14.16
N PRO A 97 -12.15 21.73 -15.32
CA PRO A 97 -12.75 20.44 -15.53
C PRO A 97 -12.24 19.37 -14.55
N ALA A 98 -13.16 18.68 -13.87
CA ALA A 98 -12.81 17.60 -12.95
C ALA A 98 -12.50 16.32 -13.73
N ARG A 99 -11.38 15.66 -13.46
CA ARG A 99 -11.03 14.37 -14.10
C ARG A 99 -12.00 13.29 -13.64
N PRO A 100 -12.71 12.60 -14.55
CA PRO A 100 -13.59 11.49 -14.21
C PRO A 100 -12.82 10.40 -13.47
N GLY A 101 -13.43 9.85 -12.40
CA GLY A 101 -12.79 8.81 -11.59
C GLY A 101 -11.61 9.27 -10.71
N HIS A 102 -11.17 10.51 -10.81
CA HIS A 102 -10.18 11.13 -9.89
C HIS A 102 -10.85 11.79 -8.69
N ALA A 103 -10.06 12.33 -7.76
CA ALA A 103 -10.57 13.00 -6.58
C ALA A 103 -11.02 14.46 -6.81
N ASP A 104 -10.83 15.03 -7.99
CA ASP A 104 -11.00 16.47 -8.24
C ASP A 104 -12.38 17.00 -7.83
N LEU A 105 -13.47 16.30 -8.24
CA LEU A 105 -14.83 16.71 -7.90
C LEU A 105 -15.11 16.63 -6.40
N THR A 106 -14.65 15.55 -5.76
CA THR A 106 -14.86 15.33 -4.32
C THR A 106 -13.96 16.25 -3.48
N ALA A 107 -12.75 16.54 -3.95
CA ALA A 107 -11.85 17.52 -3.34
C ALA A 107 -12.46 18.93 -3.40
N TYR A 108 -12.94 19.36 -4.57
CA TYR A 108 -13.63 20.64 -4.72
C TYR A 108 -14.80 20.77 -3.74
N ALA A 109 -15.66 19.74 -3.65
CA ALA A 109 -16.80 19.75 -2.74
C ALA A 109 -16.38 19.81 -1.26
N LYS A 110 -15.32 19.06 -0.88
CA LYS A 110 -14.86 18.98 0.51
C LYS A 110 -14.08 20.21 0.95
N TYR A 111 -13.24 20.75 0.08
CA TYR A 111 -12.31 21.84 0.39
C TYR A 111 -12.77 23.18 -0.20
N HIS A 112 -13.98 23.24 -0.76
CA HIS A 112 -14.62 24.47 -1.25
C HIS A 112 -13.80 25.20 -2.33
N GLY A 113 -13.03 24.44 -3.14
CA GLY A 113 -12.19 24.97 -4.20
C GLY A 113 -10.84 25.55 -3.72
N TYR A 114 -10.46 25.34 -2.45
CA TYR A 114 -9.15 25.76 -1.90
C TYR A 114 -8.08 24.67 -1.95
N GLU A 115 -8.40 23.49 -2.50
CA GLU A 115 -7.42 22.43 -2.70
C GLU A 115 -6.36 22.81 -3.73
N ASP A 116 -5.12 22.32 -3.55
CA ASP A 116 -4.13 22.35 -4.62
C ASP A 116 -4.48 21.30 -5.69
N TYR A 117 -5.03 21.74 -6.82
CA TYR A 117 -5.44 20.87 -7.92
C TYR A 117 -4.27 20.33 -8.74
N ARG A 118 -3.07 20.93 -8.64
CA ARG A 118 -1.90 20.58 -9.45
C ARG A 118 -1.41 19.18 -9.12
N GLY A 119 -1.28 18.33 -10.14
CA GLY A 119 -0.85 16.94 -9.97
C GLY A 119 -1.73 16.08 -9.04
N GLY A 120 -2.94 16.56 -8.71
CA GLY A 120 -3.86 15.92 -7.76
C GLY A 120 -3.59 16.29 -6.30
N GLY A 121 -2.69 17.23 -6.03
CA GLY A 121 -2.43 17.78 -4.71
C GLY A 121 -2.13 16.72 -3.66
N HIS A 122 -2.85 16.77 -2.54
CA HIS A 122 -2.75 15.81 -1.45
C HIS A 122 -3.35 14.42 -1.80
N PHE A 123 -4.18 14.32 -2.86
CA PHE A 123 -4.75 13.06 -3.35
C PHE A 123 -3.86 12.32 -4.33
N SER A 124 -2.70 12.89 -4.64
CA SER A 124 -1.75 12.32 -5.58
C SER A 124 -1.11 11.03 -5.05
N GLY A 125 -0.89 10.05 -5.93
CA GLY A 125 -0.03 8.91 -5.64
C GLY A 125 1.40 9.29 -5.23
N ARG A 126 1.83 10.55 -5.45
CA ARG A 126 3.11 11.09 -4.98
C ARG A 126 3.28 10.97 -3.46
N ILE A 127 2.22 11.22 -2.70
CA ILE A 127 2.23 11.17 -1.22
C ILE A 127 2.62 9.77 -0.71
N THR A 128 2.37 8.73 -1.49
CA THR A 128 2.77 7.37 -1.10
C THR A 128 4.28 7.19 -0.95
N ALA A 129 5.13 8.10 -1.46
CA ALA A 129 6.57 8.02 -1.22
C ALA A 129 6.90 8.22 0.27
N ALA A 130 6.26 9.21 0.92
CA ALA A 130 6.41 9.42 2.36
C ALA A 130 5.89 8.21 3.17
N LEU A 131 4.77 7.63 2.73
CA LEU A 131 4.20 6.43 3.34
C LEU A 131 5.11 5.21 3.22
N VAL A 132 5.76 5.02 2.05
CA VAL A 132 6.73 3.94 1.82
C VAL A 132 7.99 4.13 2.66
N ALA A 133 8.50 5.35 2.79
CA ALA A 133 9.64 5.64 3.64
C ALA A 133 9.35 5.31 5.12
N ALA A 134 8.17 5.72 5.61
CA ALA A 134 7.71 5.37 6.96
C ALA A 134 7.49 3.86 7.13
N GLY A 135 6.85 3.22 6.14
CA GLY A 135 6.58 1.78 6.14
C GLY A 135 7.85 0.93 6.11
N ALA A 136 8.92 1.39 5.46
CA ALA A 136 10.20 0.70 5.43
C ALA A 136 10.82 0.56 6.84
N VAL A 137 10.67 1.58 7.69
CA VAL A 137 11.10 1.51 9.10
C VAL A 137 10.29 0.43 9.84
N ALA A 138 8.97 0.41 9.66
CA ALA A 138 8.09 -0.60 10.25
C ALA A 138 8.42 -2.03 9.75
N ILE A 139 8.64 -2.21 8.42
CA ILE A 139 9.04 -3.49 7.83
C ILE A 139 10.37 -3.98 8.45
N SER A 140 11.36 -3.10 8.61
CA SER A 140 12.64 -3.44 9.25
C SER A 140 12.45 -3.90 10.71
N ALA A 141 11.59 -3.21 11.47
CA ALA A 141 11.28 -3.59 12.85
C ALA A 141 10.60 -4.97 12.92
N LEU A 142 9.62 -5.23 12.05
CA LEU A 142 8.91 -6.50 11.97
C LEU A 142 9.80 -7.66 11.55
N ARG A 143 10.70 -7.46 10.58
CA ARG A 143 11.66 -8.48 10.12
C ARG A 143 12.56 -8.97 11.26
N ARG A 144 12.96 -8.09 12.17
CA ARG A 144 13.74 -8.46 13.36
C ARG A 144 12.96 -9.34 14.34
N LYS A 145 11.63 -9.35 14.23
CA LYS A 145 10.73 -10.24 14.97
C LYS A 145 10.35 -11.51 14.21
N GLY A 146 10.99 -11.77 13.06
CA GLY A 146 10.65 -12.90 12.20
C GLY A 146 9.34 -12.72 11.45
N ILE A 147 8.75 -11.52 11.45
CA ILE A 147 7.52 -11.23 10.72
C ILE A 147 7.89 -10.73 9.32
N ILE A 148 7.48 -11.48 8.29
CA ILE A 148 7.78 -11.20 6.89
C ILE A 148 6.49 -10.89 6.15
N ILE A 149 6.49 -9.76 5.42
CA ILE A 149 5.41 -9.32 4.54
C ILE A 149 5.89 -9.46 3.11
N GLY A 150 5.05 -9.92 2.22
CA GLY A 150 5.34 -9.92 0.79
C GLY A 150 4.07 -9.95 -0.04
N THR A 151 4.07 -9.16 -1.10
CA THR A 151 2.93 -8.97 -1.99
C THR A 151 3.32 -9.29 -3.42
N HIS A 152 2.45 -9.98 -4.15
CA HIS A 152 2.58 -10.15 -5.59
C HIS A 152 1.40 -9.56 -6.37
N VAL A 153 1.58 -9.38 -7.67
CA VAL A 153 0.52 -8.98 -8.60
C VAL A 153 -0.26 -10.24 -8.96
N ALA A 154 -1.28 -10.57 -8.16
CA ALA A 154 -2.10 -11.77 -8.35
C ALA A 154 -2.95 -11.71 -9.63
N ARG A 155 -3.30 -10.50 -10.11
CA ARG A 155 -3.99 -10.29 -11.39
C ARG A 155 -3.64 -8.92 -11.95
N CYS A 156 -3.42 -8.85 -13.26
CA CYS A 156 -3.27 -7.58 -13.99
C CYS A 156 -3.92 -7.69 -15.36
N ALA A 157 -4.73 -6.70 -15.75
CA ALA A 157 -5.40 -6.67 -17.07
C ALA A 157 -6.21 -7.95 -17.38
N GLY A 158 -6.80 -8.59 -16.36
CA GLY A 158 -7.55 -9.84 -16.50
C GLY A 158 -6.72 -11.12 -16.55
N ILE A 159 -5.39 -11.02 -16.49
CA ILE A 159 -4.47 -12.17 -16.47
C ILE A 159 -4.11 -12.50 -15.02
N ASP A 160 -4.32 -13.76 -14.62
CA ASP A 160 -3.98 -14.26 -13.28
C ASP A 160 -2.54 -14.75 -13.23
N ASP A 161 -1.87 -14.48 -12.10
CA ASP A 161 -0.61 -15.08 -11.69
C ASP A 161 -0.83 -16.47 -11.06
N ALA A 162 0.24 -17.18 -10.75
CA ALA A 162 0.20 -18.38 -9.93
C ALA A 162 -0.14 -18.02 -8.46
N PRO A 163 -0.82 -18.91 -7.70
CA PRO A 163 -1.03 -18.74 -6.27
C PRO A 163 0.26 -18.96 -5.49
N PHE A 164 0.31 -18.46 -4.24
CA PHE A 164 1.36 -18.83 -3.29
C PHE A 164 1.42 -20.35 -3.09
N THR A 165 2.64 -20.91 -3.08
CA THR A 165 2.89 -22.33 -2.83
C THR A 165 3.84 -22.56 -1.65
N ASP A 166 4.92 -21.80 -1.56
CA ASP A 166 5.89 -21.84 -0.47
C ASP A 166 6.21 -20.40 -0.02
N LEU A 167 5.49 -19.93 1.00
CA LEU A 167 5.66 -18.57 1.49
C LEU A 167 7.09 -18.29 1.99
N SER A 168 7.83 -19.32 2.45
CA SER A 168 9.19 -19.14 2.92
C SER A 168 10.17 -18.82 1.80
N ALA A 169 9.93 -19.34 0.60
CA ALA A 169 10.71 -19.06 -0.61
C ALA A 169 10.13 -17.86 -1.39
N ASP A 170 8.81 -17.78 -1.50
CA ASP A 170 8.12 -16.78 -2.33
C ASP A 170 8.32 -15.36 -1.81
N LEU A 171 8.10 -15.10 -0.49
CA LEU A 171 8.12 -13.75 0.04
C LEU A 171 9.49 -13.05 -0.10
N PRO A 172 10.64 -13.67 0.23
CA PRO A 172 11.93 -13.04 0.00
C PRO A 172 12.21 -12.73 -1.47
N ARG A 173 11.82 -13.64 -2.38
CA ARG A 173 11.96 -13.46 -3.83
C ARG A 173 11.14 -12.27 -4.33
N LEU A 174 9.87 -12.20 -4.00
CA LEU A 174 8.95 -11.13 -4.40
C LEU A 174 9.44 -9.75 -3.91
N ASN A 175 9.99 -9.67 -2.71
CA ASN A 175 10.41 -8.41 -2.09
C ASN A 175 11.54 -7.69 -2.85
N SER A 176 12.28 -8.40 -3.71
CA SER A 176 13.34 -7.82 -4.56
C SER A 176 12.88 -7.51 -5.99
N MET A 177 11.68 -7.96 -6.42
CA MET A 177 11.23 -7.85 -7.80
C MET A 177 10.52 -6.51 -8.07
N PRO A 178 10.91 -5.75 -9.13
CA PRO A 178 10.18 -4.55 -9.55
C PRO A 178 8.76 -4.83 -10.04
N PHE A 179 8.55 -5.97 -10.69
CA PHE A 179 7.24 -6.50 -11.07
C PHE A 179 7.08 -7.87 -10.43
N ALA A 180 6.52 -7.89 -9.22
CA ALA A 180 6.48 -9.07 -8.37
C ALA A 180 5.35 -10.02 -8.80
N VAL A 181 5.72 -11.12 -9.42
CA VAL A 181 4.84 -12.23 -9.81
C VAL A 181 5.51 -13.57 -9.43
N LEU A 182 4.71 -14.59 -9.29
CA LEU A 182 5.18 -15.94 -8.97
C LEU A 182 5.56 -16.73 -10.23
N ASP A 183 4.87 -16.49 -11.35
CA ASP A 183 5.11 -17.10 -12.65
C ASP A 183 5.65 -16.09 -13.66
N GLU A 184 6.90 -16.23 -14.11
CA GLU A 184 7.54 -15.32 -15.05
C GLU A 184 6.85 -15.28 -16.42
N ALA A 185 6.24 -16.38 -16.88
CA ALA A 185 5.46 -16.38 -18.12
C ALA A 185 4.23 -15.48 -18.00
N LYS A 186 3.62 -15.38 -16.81
CA LYS A 186 2.53 -14.45 -16.53
C LYS A 186 3.02 -13.00 -16.47
N SER A 187 4.22 -12.75 -15.94
CA SER A 187 4.85 -11.43 -15.95
C SER A 187 4.89 -10.84 -17.36
N GLN A 188 5.39 -11.60 -18.32
CA GLN A 188 5.49 -11.15 -19.71
C GLN A 188 4.10 -10.84 -20.29
N ALA A 189 3.13 -11.74 -20.15
CA ALA A 189 1.78 -11.54 -20.64
C ALA A 189 1.08 -10.30 -20.04
N MET A 190 1.25 -10.09 -18.72
CA MET A 190 0.72 -8.90 -18.03
C MET A 190 1.35 -7.62 -18.54
N ARG A 191 2.68 -7.60 -18.74
CA ARG A 191 3.40 -6.43 -19.28
C ARG A 191 2.93 -6.08 -20.69
N GLU A 192 2.80 -7.06 -21.56
CA GLU A 192 2.28 -6.88 -22.92
C GLU A 192 0.83 -6.33 -22.91
N ALA A 193 -0.02 -6.82 -22.02
CA ALA A 193 -1.38 -6.30 -21.87
C ALA A 193 -1.40 -4.83 -21.42
N VAL A 194 -0.50 -4.45 -20.51
CA VAL A 194 -0.32 -3.05 -20.07
C VAL A 194 0.18 -2.17 -21.21
N GLU A 195 1.19 -2.61 -21.97
CA GLU A 195 1.71 -1.88 -23.14
C GLU A 195 0.62 -1.70 -24.21
N ASN A 196 -0.19 -2.73 -24.45
CA ASN A 196 -1.33 -2.66 -25.37
C ASN A 196 -2.42 -1.67 -24.90
N ALA A 197 -2.67 -1.55 -23.60
CA ALA A 197 -3.56 -0.52 -23.06
C ALA A 197 -2.99 0.88 -23.26
N ALA A 198 -1.70 1.06 -22.95
CA ALA A 198 -0.98 2.32 -23.17
C ALA A 198 -1.05 2.78 -24.64
N ALA A 199 -0.86 1.86 -25.60
CA ALA A 199 -0.95 2.14 -27.04
C ALA A 199 -2.34 2.62 -27.47
N ARG A 200 -3.40 2.26 -26.71
CA ARG A 200 -4.77 2.74 -26.93
C ARG A 200 -5.11 3.96 -26.07
N CYS A 201 -4.13 4.63 -25.48
CA CYS A 201 -4.33 5.75 -24.56
C CYS A 201 -5.23 5.42 -23.37
N ASP A 202 -5.18 4.19 -22.89
CA ASP A 202 -6.02 3.65 -21.81
C ASP A 202 -5.17 3.09 -20.67
N SER A 203 -5.82 2.62 -19.61
CA SER A 203 -5.18 2.05 -18.43
C SER A 203 -5.87 0.77 -17.98
N VAL A 204 -5.16 -0.05 -17.21
CA VAL A 204 -5.67 -1.29 -16.64
C VAL A 204 -5.47 -1.33 -15.13
N GLY A 205 -6.34 -2.05 -14.45
CA GLY A 205 -6.25 -2.34 -13.03
C GLY A 205 -5.69 -3.73 -12.76
N GLY A 206 -5.71 -4.11 -11.48
CA GLY A 206 -5.27 -5.43 -11.05
C GLY A 206 -5.63 -5.75 -9.61
N ILE A 207 -5.18 -6.91 -9.16
CA ILE A 207 -5.32 -7.40 -7.80
C ILE A 207 -3.91 -7.66 -7.25
N LEU A 208 -3.66 -7.17 -6.05
CA LEU A 208 -2.49 -7.50 -5.25
C LEU A 208 -2.90 -8.53 -4.20
N GLU A 209 -2.12 -9.59 -4.04
CA GLU A 209 -2.26 -10.55 -2.95
C GLU A 209 -1.05 -10.46 -2.04
N THR A 210 -1.32 -10.35 -0.74
CA THR A 210 -0.31 -10.18 0.31
C THR A 210 -0.38 -11.34 1.28
N ALA A 211 0.78 -11.87 1.63
CA ALA A 211 0.93 -12.80 2.75
C ALA A 211 1.85 -12.20 3.82
N VAL A 212 1.46 -12.42 5.08
CA VAL A 212 2.24 -12.07 6.26
C VAL A 212 2.50 -13.34 7.05
N THR A 213 3.77 -13.68 7.24
CA THR A 213 4.19 -14.84 8.02
C THR A 213 4.83 -14.41 9.34
N GLY A 214 4.91 -15.32 10.31
CA GLY A 214 5.57 -15.07 11.59
C GLY A 214 4.76 -14.25 12.60
N LEU A 215 3.51 -13.87 12.29
CA LEU A 215 2.64 -13.22 13.28
C LEU A 215 2.28 -14.18 14.40
N PRO A 216 2.44 -13.77 15.66
CA PRO A 216 1.97 -14.56 16.80
C PRO A 216 0.43 -14.63 16.82
N ALA A 217 -0.11 -15.72 17.33
CA ALA A 217 -1.54 -15.82 17.62
C ALA A 217 -1.96 -14.82 18.73
N GLY A 218 -3.18 -14.29 18.65
CA GLY A 218 -3.72 -13.42 19.70
C GLY A 218 -3.49 -11.93 19.48
N VAL A 219 -3.15 -11.48 18.27
CA VAL A 219 -3.05 -10.06 17.89
C VAL A 219 -4.36 -9.61 17.26
N GLY A 220 -4.81 -8.40 17.58
CA GLY A 220 -6.12 -7.86 17.17
C GLY A 220 -7.15 -7.99 18.25
N GLU A 221 -8.28 -7.32 18.08
CA GLU A 221 -9.37 -7.25 19.05
C GLU A 221 -10.69 -7.67 18.37
N PRO A 222 -11.67 -8.19 19.13
CA PRO A 222 -13.00 -8.41 18.60
C PRO A 222 -13.71 -7.07 18.30
N TRP A 223 -14.71 -7.12 17.41
CA TRP A 223 -15.56 -6.02 16.96
C TRP A 223 -14.83 -5.01 16.05
N PHE A 224 -14.47 -3.81 16.54
CA PHE A 224 -14.10 -2.69 15.69
C PHE A 224 -12.63 -2.67 15.29
N ASP A 225 -11.73 -3.17 16.16
CA ASP A 225 -10.29 -3.18 15.94
C ASP A 225 -9.78 -4.58 15.57
N THR A 226 -10.61 -5.34 14.81
CA THR A 226 -10.17 -6.60 14.23
C THR A 226 -8.97 -6.38 13.31
N VAL A 227 -8.13 -7.39 13.13
CA VAL A 227 -7.02 -7.34 12.18
C VAL A 227 -7.50 -6.95 10.79
N GLU A 228 -8.63 -7.53 10.34
CA GLU A 228 -9.22 -7.20 9.05
C GLU A 228 -9.70 -5.74 8.97
N SER A 229 -10.34 -5.22 10.04
CA SER A 229 -10.78 -3.82 10.10
C SER A 229 -9.63 -2.85 9.99
N VAL A 230 -8.58 -3.04 10.81
CA VAL A 230 -7.42 -2.14 10.87
C VAL A 230 -6.63 -2.20 9.56
N LEU A 231 -6.37 -3.40 9.02
CA LEU A 231 -5.72 -3.57 7.72
C LEU A 231 -6.56 -2.96 6.59
N SER A 232 -7.87 -3.20 6.55
CA SER A 232 -8.76 -2.62 5.53
C SER A 232 -8.76 -1.09 5.60
N HIS A 233 -8.82 -0.51 6.80
CA HIS A 233 -8.74 0.95 6.98
C HIS A 233 -7.44 1.51 6.39
N ALA A 234 -6.29 0.87 6.66
CA ALA A 234 -5.00 1.27 6.10
C ALA A 234 -4.95 1.08 4.57
N LEU A 235 -5.41 -0.06 4.06
CA LEU A 235 -5.42 -0.38 2.63
C LEU A 235 -6.30 0.55 1.81
N PHE A 236 -7.50 0.90 2.29
CA PHE A 236 -8.38 1.86 1.61
C PHE A 236 -7.85 3.30 1.64
N SER A 237 -6.84 3.62 2.46
CA SER A 237 -6.14 4.91 2.39
C SER A 237 -5.24 5.03 1.16
N ILE A 238 -4.82 3.91 0.56
CA ILE A 238 -4.00 3.90 -0.65
C ILE A 238 -4.85 4.37 -1.84
N PRO A 239 -4.41 5.40 -2.59
CA PRO A 239 -5.12 5.82 -3.79
C PRO A 239 -5.36 4.65 -4.76
N ALA A 240 -6.56 4.60 -5.33
CA ALA A 240 -7.03 3.58 -6.28
C ALA A 240 -7.39 2.20 -5.69
N VAL A 241 -7.18 1.91 -4.43
CA VAL A 241 -7.73 0.70 -3.81
C VAL A 241 -9.25 0.83 -3.71
N LYS A 242 -9.98 -0.21 -4.17
CA LYS A 242 -11.45 -0.22 -4.26
C LYS A 242 -12.10 -1.47 -3.69
N GLY A 243 -11.33 -2.47 -3.32
CA GLY A 243 -11.81 -3.70 -2.69
C GLY A 243 -10.72 -4.34 -1.85
N VAL A 244 -11.11 -4.99 -0.77
CA VAL A 244 -10.24 -5.77 0.11
C VAL A 244 -11.00 -7.03 0.50
N GLU A 245 -10.32 -8.18 0.52
CA GLU A 245 -10.85 -9.45 1.02
C GLU A 245 -9.76 -10.25 1.71
N PHE A 246 -10.14 -11.08 2.69
CA PHE A 246 -9.25 -11.90 3.50
C PHE A 246 -9.50 -13.38 3.26
N GLY A 247 -8.43 -14.19 3.18
CA GLY A 247 -8.53 -15.62 2.93
C GLY A 247 -9.32 -15.93 1.67
N SER A 248 -10.35 -16.77 1.78
CA SER A 248 -11.25 -17.10 0.66
C SER A 248 -12.15 -15.93 0.22
N GLY A 249 -12.26 -14.87 1.06
CA GLY A 249 -12.95 -13.63 0.70
C GLY A 249 -14.39 -13.86 0.22
N PHE A 250 -14.74 -13.29 -0.93
CA PHE A 250 -16.10 -13.44 -1.49
C PHE A 250 -16.46 -14.87 -1.89
N ALA A 251 -15.47 -15.76 -2.11
CA ALA A 251 -15.73 -17.16 -2.43
C ALA A 251 -16.41 -17.91 -1.28
N PHE A 252 -16.37 -17.41 -0.03
CA PHE A 252 -17.12 -17.97 1.07
C PHE A 252 -18.63 -18.05 0.81
N ALA A 253 -19.17 -17.16 -0.02
CA ALA A 253 -20.60 -17.15 -0.36
C ALA A 253 -21.05 -18.41 -1.10
N ASP A 254 -20.12 -19.10 -1.77
CA ASP A 254 -20.38 -20.32 -2.56
C ASP A 254 -19.96 -21.61 -1.81
N MET A 255 -19.43 -21.48 -0.58
CA MET A 255 -18.95 -22.60 0.23
C MET A 255 -19.99 -23.08 1.24
N THR A 256 -20.00 -24.38 1.50
CA THR A 256 -20.65 -24.93 2.69
C THR A 256 -19.73 -24.77 3.91
N GLY A 257 -20.29 -24.82 5.14
CA GLY A 257 -19.49 -24.72 6.35
C GLY A 257 -18.38 -25.77 6.43
N SER A 258 -18.62 -26.99 5.95
CA SER A 258 -17.60 -28.06 5.92
C SER A 258 -16.45 -27.81 4.95
N GLN A 259 -16.68 -27.03 3.89
CA GLN A 259 -15.64 -26.59 2.95
C GLN A 259 -14.88 -25.35 3.46
N ALA A 260 -15.59 -24.45 4.12
CA ALA A 260 -15.06 -23.18 4.60
C ALA A 260 -14.23 -23.32 5.88
N ASN A 261 -14.57 -24.26 6.76
CA ASN A 261 -13.90 -24.43 8.04
C ASN A 261 -12.45 -24.90 7.87
N ASP A 262 -11.54 -24.32 8.65
CA ASP A 262 -10.13 -24.69 8.72
C ASP A 262 -9.94 -25.72 9.87
N PRO A 263 -9.75 -27.04 9.59
CA PRO A 263 -9.59 -28.05 10.62
C PRO A 263 -8.32 -27.81 11.45
N ILE A 264 -8.45 -27.89 12.78
CA ILE A 264 -7.34 -27.67 13.72
C ILE A 264 -6.65 -28.98 14.06
N ARG A 265 -5.32 -28.98 14.09
CA ARG A 265 -4.45 -30.11 14.48
C ARG A 265 -3.33 -29.63 15.39
N ILE A 266 -2.71 -30.54 16.10
CA ILE A 266 -1.47 -30.28 16.83
C ILE A 266 -0.29 -30.64 15.94
N LYS A 267 0.59 -29.68 15.69
CA LYS A 267 1.87 -29.85 15.03
C LYS A 267 2.96 -29.25 15.89
N ASP A 268 3.99 -30.05 16.22
CA ASP A 268 5.11 -29.63 17.08
C ASP A 268 4.66 -29.02 18.42
N GLY A 269 3.60 -29.62 19.02
CA GLY A 269 3.03 -29.18 20.30
C GLY A 269 2.17 -27.91 20.23
N LYS A 270 1.93 -27.35 19.04
CA LYS A 270 1.13 -26.13 18.85
C LYS A 270 -0.12 -26.41 18.00
N PRO A 271 -1.24 -25.77 18.28
CA PRO A 271 -2.41 -25.83 17.41
C PRO A 271 -2.11 -25.07 16.10
N VAL A 272 -2.41 -25.70 14.98
CA VAL A 272 -2.33 -25.12 13.63
C VAL A 272 -3.56 -25.54 12.83
N THR A 273 -3.95 -24.78 11.82
CA THR A 273 -4.99 -25.19 10.89
C THR A 273 -4.38 -25.93 9.70
N THR A 274 -5.12 -26.86 9.11
CA THR A 274 -4.66 -27.64 7.94
C THR A 274 -4.99 -26.99 6.60
N SER A 275 -5.84 -25.98 6.62
CA SER A 275 -6.16 -25.05 5.54
C SER A 275 -6.13 -23.63 6.11
N ASN A 276 -6.30 -22.63 5.25
CA ASN A 276 -6.24 -21.23 5.67
C ASN A 276 -7.32 -20.39 4.93
N ASN A 277 -8.54 -20.94 4.85
CA ASN A 277 -9.66 -20.24 4.23
C ASN A 277 -9.97 -18.90 4.91
N ASN A 278 -9.80 -18.84 6.24
CA ASN A 278 -10.00 -17.63 7.04
C ASN A 278 -8.83 -16.62 6.94
N GLY A 279 -7.79 -16.92 6.17
CA GLY A 279 -6.67 -16.00 5.96
C GLY A 279 -5.91 -15.63 7.22
N GLY A 280 -5.76 -16.57 8.18
CA GLY A 280 -4.97 -16.39 9.41
C GLY A 280 -5.68 -15.63 10.54
N VAL A 281 -6.97 -15.29 10.37
CA VAL A 281 -7.73 -14.50 11.33
C VAL A 281 -9.07 -15.18 11.66
N ASN A 282 -9.38 -15.32 12.94
CA ASN A 282 -10.66 -15.81 13.41
C ASN A 282 -11.19 -14.90 14.51
N GLY A 283 -12.43 -14.44 14.37
CA GLY A 283 -13.04 -13.51 15.33
C GLY A 283 -12.30 -12.17 15.47
N GLY A 284 -11.59 -11.74 14.42
CA GLY A 284 -10.81 -10.51 14.40
C GLY A 284 -9.38 -10.63 14.94
N ILE A 285 -8.97 -11.83 15.34
CA ILE A 285 -7.72 -12.08 16.07
C ILE A 285 -6.88 -13.08 15.26
N THR A 286 -5.56 -12.85 15.19
CA THR A 286 -4.63 -13.76 14.50
C THR A 286 -4.63 -15.14 15.17
N ASN A 287 -4.60 -16.19 14.37
CA ASN A 287 -4.57 -17.58 14.84
C ASN A 287 -3.18 -18.24 14.74
N GLY A 288 -2.14 -17.49 14.32
CA GLY A 288 -0.78 -17.98 14.14
C GLY A 288 -0.49 -18.55 12.75
N MET A 289 -1.50 -18.69 11.90
CA MET A 289 -1.33 -18.98 10.48
C MET A 289 -0.95 -17.72 9.71
N PRO A 290 -0.41 -17.84 8.49
CA PRO A 290 -0.15 -16.67 7.65
C PRO A 290 -1.42 -15.82 7.45
N VAL A 291 -1.30 -14.51 7.65
CA VAL A 291 -2.39 -13.60 7.29
C VAL A 291 -2.32 -13.36 5.79
N ILE A 292 -3.41 -13.70 5.08
CA ILE A 292 -3.50 -13.58 3.62
C ILE A 292 -4.71 -12.72 3.27
N PHE A 293 -4.47 -11.69 2.45
CA PHE A 293 -5.52 -10.82 1.94
C PHE A 293 -5.23 -10.36 0.51
N ARG A 294 -6.26 -9.90 -0.17
CA ARG A 294 -6.17 -9.33 -1.53
C ARG A 294 -6.77 -7.93 -1.55
N CYS A 295 -6.22 -7.06 -2.39
CA CYS A 295 -6.82 -5.76 -2.65
C CYS A 295 -6.90 -5.47 -4.15
N ALA A 296 -8.04 -4.92 -4.57
CA ALA A 296 -8.30 -4.51 -5.94
C ALA A 296 -7.84 -3.07 -6.16
N VAL A 297 -7.00 -2.86 -7.15
CA VAL A 297 -6.49 -1.57 -7.61
C VAL A 297 -7.16 -1.22 -8.92
N LYS A 298 -7.96 -0.14 -8.94
CA LYS A 298 -8.64 0.30 -10.16
C LYS A 298 -7.66 0.83 -11.21
N PRO A 299 -8.05 0.86 -12.51
CA PRO A 299 -7.30 1.55 -13.55
C PRO A 299 -7.02 3.00 -13.19
N THR A 300 -5.91 3.55 -13.69
CA THR A 300 -5.59 4.97 -13.56
C THR A 300 -6.66 5.80 -14.27
N PRO A 301 -7.32 6.75 -13.59
CA PRO A 301 -8.40 7.52 -14.21
C PRO A 301 -7.92 8.57 -15.21
N SER A 302 -6.64 8.95 -15.13
CA SER A 302 -6.02 9.91 -16.06
C SER A 302 -5.61 9.17 -17.33
N ILE A 303 -6.46 9.22 -18.37
CA ILE A 303 -6.23 8.61 -19.67
C ILE A 303 -6.30 9.66 -20.78
N ALA A 304 -5.61 9.43 -21.90
CA ALA A 304 -5.57 10.36 -23.04
C ALA A 304 -6.69 10.07 -24.04
N GLN A 305 -7.86 9.66 -23.57
CA GLN A 305 -9.10 9.56 -24.32
C GLN A 305 -10.05 10.69 -23.92
N GLU A 306 -10.93 11.10 -24.83
CA GLU A 306 -11.94 12.09 -24.52
C GLU A 306 -12.97 11.54 -23.50
N GLN A 307 -13.21 12.30 -22.43
CA GLN A 307 -14.13 11.94 -21.36
C GLN A 307 -15.12 13.07 -21.11
N GLN A 308 -16.37 12.71 -20.88
CA GLN A 308 -17.41 13.64 -20.43
C GLN A 308 -17.19 14.01 -18.98
N THR A 309 -17.29 15.29 -18.66
CA THR A 309 -17.06 15.81 -17.31
C THR A 309 -17.80 17.11 -17.05
N VAL A 310 -17.58 17.69 -15.88
CA VAL A 310 -18.10 19.00 -15.50
C VAL A 310 -16.99 19.91 -14.99
N ASN A 311 -17.19 21.19 -15.12
CA ASN A 311 -16.41 22.17 -14.39
C ASN A 311 -17.18 22.56 -13.11
N PRO A 312 -16.76 22.10 -11.91
CA PRO A 312 -17.52 22.32 -10.68
C PRO A 312 -17.58 23.80 -10.28
N GLY A 313 -16.61 24.63 -10.70
CA GLY A 313 -16.60 26.07 -10.42
C GLY A 313 -17.63 26.86 -11.23
N THR A 314 -18.01 26.36 -12.43
CA THR A 314 -19.01 27.04 -13.29
C THR A 314 -20.34 26.29 -13.37
N GLY A 315 -20.39 25.03 -12.89
CA GLY A 315 -21.57 24.17 -12.99
C GLY A 315 -21.90 23.70 -14.42
N LYS A 316 -20.94 23.79 -15.38
CA LYS A 316 -21.19 23.46 -16.78
C LYS A 316 -20.59 22.11 -17.15
N GLU A 317 -21.29 21.36 -17.98
CA GLU A 317 -20.78 20.17 -18.65
C GLU A 317 -19.71 20.54 -19.68
N THR A 318 -18.73 19.68 -19.85
CA THR A 318 -17.63 19.84 -20.80
C THR A 318 -17.01 18.49 -21.14
N THR A 319 -16.07 18.48 -22.06
CA THR A 319 -15.21 17.32 -22.33
C THR A 319 -13.79 17.60 -21.87
N LEU A 320 -13.07 16.53 -21.57
CA LEU A 320 -11.68 16.60 -21.13
C LEU A 320 -10.86 15.48 -21.80
N VAL A 321 -9.74 15.85 -22.39
CA VAL A 321 -8.67 14.92 -22.77
C VAL A 321 -7.49 15.23 -21.87
N ILE A 322 -7.05 14.24 -21.09
CA ILE A 322 -5.95 14.44 -20.16
C ILE A 322 -4.65 14.14 -20.90
N ASN A 323 -4.00 15.19 -21.38
CA ASN A 323 -2.67 15.09 -21.99
C ASN A 323 -1.61 15.10 -20.87
N GLY A 324 -0.64 14.18 -20.94
CA GLY A 324 0.43 14.14 -19.95
C GLY A 324 1.05 12.75 -19.77
N ARG A 325 1.90 12.64 -18.76
CA ARG A 325 2.61 11.41 -18.41
C ARG A 325 1.79 10.59 -17.42
N HIS A 326 1.00 9.65 -17.94
CA HIS A 326 0.12 8.81 -17.11
C HIS A 326 0.65 7.38 -17.00
N ASP A 327 0.39 6.72 -15.86
CA ASP A 327 0.70 5.31 -15.69
C ASP A 327 -0.41 4.47 -16.35
N PRO A 328 -0.09 3.62 -17.32
CA PRO A 328 -1.08 2.69 -17.89
C PRO A 328 -1.48 1.59 -16.90
N ALA A 329 -0.66 1.32 -15.89
CA ALA A 329 -1.00 0.45 -14.76
C ALA A 329 -0.15 0.85 -13.55
N ILE A 330 -0.81 1.05 -12.39
CA ILE A 330 -0.13 1.38 -11.14
C ILE A 330 0.03 0.17 -10.21
N VAL A 331 -0.61 -0.95 -10.50
CA VAL A 331 -0.71 -2.10 -9.62
C VAL A 331 0.67 -2.62 -9.17
N HIS A 332 1.64 -2.73 -10.07
CA HIS A 332 2.98 -3.21 -9.74
C HIS A 332 3.74 -2.27 -8.77
N ARG A 333 3.49 -0.97 -8.86
CA ARG A 333 4.07 0.05 -7.96
C ARG A 333 3.29 0.18 -6.65
N ALA A 334 2.00 -0.10 -6.67
CA ALA A 334 1.17 -0.10 -5.48
C ALA A 334 1.56 -1.21 -4.49
N ARG A 335 2.21 -2.28 -4.95
CA ARG A 335 2.67 -3.39 -4.13
C ARG A 335 3.46 -2.93 -2.90
N VAL A 336 4.53 -2.18 -3.09
CA VAL A 336 5.37 -1.71 -1.98
C VAL A 336 4.64 -0.75 -1.04
N VAL A 337 3.60 -0.06 -1.54
CA VAL A 337 2.73 0.77 -0.71
C VAL A 337 1.83 -0.11 0.16
N VAL A 338 1.32 -1.22 -0.38
CA VAL A 338 0.54 -2.22 0.37
C VAL A 338 1.40 -2.84 1.47
N ASP A 339 2.63 -3.28 1.16
CA ASP A 339 3.58 -3.79 2.16
C ASP A 339 3.81 -2.78 3.29
N SER A 340 3.95 -1.49 2.94
CA SER A 340 4.23 -0.40 3.88
C SER A 340 3.07 -0.12 4.82
N VAL A 341 1.83 -0.01 4.32
CA VAL A 341 0.66 0.22 5.19
C VAL A 341 0.35 -0.99 6.04
N THR A 342 0.59 -2.20 5.50
CA THR A 342 0.45 -3.45 6.25
C THR A 342 1.41 -3.47 7.43
N ALA A 343 2.67 -3.11 7.22
CA ALA A 343 3.66 -3.06 8.29
C ALA A 343 3.31 -2.04 9.37
N LEU A 344 2.88 -0.83 8.97
CA LEU A 344 2.47 0.21 9.92
C LEU A 344 1.26 -0.23 10.76
N ALA A 345 0.25 -0.82 10.12
CA ALA A 345 -0.94 -1.32 10.80
C ALA A 345 -0.62 -2.47 11.77
N LEU A 346 0.23 -3.41 11.34
CA LEU A 346 0.66 -4.53 12.19
C LEU A 346 1.55 -4.06 13.35
N CYS A 347 2.42 -3.08 13.16
CA CYS A 347 3.19 -2.48 14.24
C CYS A 347 2.26 -1.85 15.29
N ASP A 348 1.22 -1.11 14.88
CA ASP A 348 0.25 -0.53 15.80
C ASP A 348 -0.48 -1.61 16.62
N LEU A 349 -1.00 -2.66 15.95
CA LEU A 349 -1.67 -3.79 16.63
C LEU A 349 -0.73 -4.55 17.59
N LEU A 350 0.53 -4.75 17.20
CA LEU A 350 1.53 -5.43 18.04
C LEU A 350 1.94 -4.59 19.24
N VAL A 351 2.08 -3.28 19.07
CA VAL A 351 2.36 -2.34 20.17
C VAL A 351 1.18 -2.28 21.15
N LEU A 352 -0.04 -2.27 20.64
CA LEU A 352 -1.26 -2.37 21.49
C LEU A 352 -1.25 -3.65 22.32
N ARG A 353 -0.83 -4.77 21.74
CA ARG A 353 -0.82 -6.08 22.39
C ARG A 353 0.32 -6.25 23.38
N TYR A 354 1.55 -5.84 23.04
CA TYR A 354 2.78 -6.19 23.75
C TYR A 354 3.49 -4.98 24.38
N GLY A 355 3.04 -3.77 24.11
CA GLY A 355 3.69 -2.52 24.52
C GLY A 355 4.76 -2.06 23.55
N THR A 356 5.10 -0.76 23.64
CA THR A 356 5.98 -0.08 22.68
C THR A 356 7.38 -0.73 22.60
N ASP A 357 7.96 -1.08 23.74
CA ASP A 357 9.33 -1.60 23.79
C ASP A 357 9.50 -2.98 23.14
N TRP A 358 8.39 -3.69 22.90
CA TRP A 358 8.43 -4.99 22.23
C TRP A 358 9.07 -4.92 20.84
N LEU A 359 8.86 -3.85 20.07
CA LEU A 359 9.45 -3.69 18.73
C LEU A 359 10.98 -3.56 18.78
N ALA A 360 11.56 -3.02 19.86
CA ALA A 360 12.99 -2.83 20.01
C ALA A 360 13.69 -3.99 20.72
N SER A 361 12.96 -4.79 21.52
CA SER A 361 13.54 -5.91 22.25
C SER A 361 14.22 -6.92 21.32
N ALA A 362 15.26 -7.59 21.77
CA ALA A 362 15.82 -8.75 21.09
C ALA A 362 14.74 -9.84 20.95
N GLU A 363 14.91 -10.79 20.01
CA GLU A 363 13.99 -11.91 19.82
C GLU A 363 13.64 -12.58 21.16
N VAL A 364 12.33 -12.84 21.35
CA VAL A 364 11.81 -13.62 22.49
C VAL A 364 11.86 -15.09 22.13
#